data_992d8ca487755e7745aead7cbe45f158
#
_entry.id   992d8ca487755e7745aead7cbe45f158
#
_cell.length_a   1.000
_cell.length_b   1.000
_cell.length_c   1.000
_cell.angle_alpha   90.00
_cell.angle_beta   90.00
_cell.angle_gamma   90.00
#
_symmetry.space_group_name_H-M   'P 1'
#
loop_
_entity.id
_entity.type
_entity.pdbx_description
1 polymer ?
#
loop_
_entity_poly.entity_id
_entity_poly.type
_entity_poly.pdbx_seq_one_letter_code
_entity_poly.pdbx_strand_id
1 'polypeptide(L)'
;MYPSLEYREIPTAQLKEVCFEDFSTPFVLKPNVGYCSVGVYVVESCQQWDAALADIDENMAVWRSRYAKSALDEGSFVAELYLEGTEFAVDAFFDNNGEAVVLDVLRHEFANAADTSDRCYVTGASVVREYAPAFASWLTEVNGHVGVKDFPVHVEARMSNGVITPIEFNPLRFAGICSTEVAYHAYGFHTYDYFLHDIRPNWNELLKGKEGKLYCMGYLPAPEKLAAGECGFDYDGFLSHFEGLQAFYRFDPRQTGALGFIFLETKENDETERAFLREADLTQFCVGI
;
A
#
# COMPACT_ATOMS: atom_id res chain seq x y z
N MET A 1 -11.09 8.81 -20.38
CA MET A 1 -10.02 7.95 -20.97
C MET A 1 -8.70 8.65 -20.65
N TYR A 2 -7.82 8.00 -19.91
CA TYR A 2 -6.54 8.59 -19.54
C TYR A 2 -5.72 8.81 -20.80
N PRO A 3 -5.07 9.98 -20.97
CA PRO A 3 -4.06 10.13 -22.00
C PRO A 3 -3.03 9.03 -21.75
N SER A 4 -2.51 8.45 -22.81
CA SER A 4 -1.59 7.32 -22.83
C SER A 4 -0.58 7.41 -21.65
N LEU A 5 -0.81 6.61 -20.62
CA LEU A 5 0.25 6.36 -19.64
C LEU A 5 1.35 5.64 -20.41
N GLU A 6 2.50 6.28 -20.55
CA GLU A 6 3.65 5.65 -21.19
C GLU A 6 4.14 4.53 -20.29
N TYR A 7 4.15 3.32 -20.83
CA TYR A 7 4.74 2.17 -20.17
C TYR A 7 5.48 1.29 -21.17
N ARG A 8 6.45 0.56 -20.71
CA ARG A 8 7.20 -0.42 -21.49
C ARG A 8 7.41 -1.68 -20.67
N GLU A 9 6.95 -2.80 -21.16
CA GLU A 9 7.30 -4.11 -20.63
C GLU A 9 8.66 -4.53 -21.17
N ILE A 10 9.55 -4.99 -20.27
CA ILE A 10 10.94 -5.34 -20.57
C ILE A 10 11.19 -6.74 -20.00
N PRO A 11 11.47 -7.74 -20.85
CA PRO A 11 11.94 -9.04 -20.35
C PRO A 11 13.17 -8.87 -19.47
N THR A 12 13.21 -9.53 -18.33
CA THR A 12 14.30 -9.39 -17.35
C THR A 12 15.68 -9.63 -17.98
N ALA A 13 15.78 -10.59 -18.89
CA ALA A 13 17.04 -10.87 -19.61
C ALA A 13 17.51 -9.70 -20.48
N GLN A 14 16.64 -8.76 -20.84
CA GLN A 14 16.93 -7.61 -21.69
C GLN A 14 17.10 -6.30 -20.90
N LEU A 15 16.90 -6.29 -19.58
CA LEU A 15 16.98 -5.07 -18.77
C LEU A 15 18.32 -4.35 -18.95
N LYS A 16 19.42 -5.08 -19.03
CA LYS A 16 20.77 -4.53 -19.22
C LYS A 16 21.06 -4.03 -20.65
N GLU A 17 20.19 -4.34 -21.60
CA GLU A 17 20.30 -3.90 -22.99
C GLU A 17 19.55 -2.58 -23.24
N VAL A 18 18.72 -2.15 -22.26
CA VAL A 18 17.92 -0.93 -22.34
C VAL A 18 18.71 0.24 -21.76
N CYS A 19 18.70 1.38 -22.46
CA CYS A 19 19.35 2.60 -22.01
C CYS A 19 18.40 3.43 -21.14
N PHE A 20 18.93 4.05 -20.08
CA PHE A 20 18.16 4.97 -19.22
C PHE A 20 17.51 6.10 -20.03
N GLU A 21 18.21 6.61 -21.05
CA GLU A 21 17.76 7.69 -21.93
C GLU A 21 16.55 7.34 -22.80
N ASP A 22 16.16 6.06 -22.86
CA ASP A 22 14.98 5.61 -23.57
C ASP A 22 13.66 5.96 -22.82
N PHE A 23 13.75 6.45 -21.57
CA PHE A 23 12.61 6.75 -20.73
C PHE A 23 12.46 8.23 -20.41
N SER A 24 11.19 8.68 -20.33
CA SER A 24 10.85 9.95 -19.68
C SER A 24 11.04 9.83 -18.19
N THR A 25 11.71 10.79 -17.54
CA THR A 25 12.01 10.77 -16.10
C THR A 25 11.20 11.79 -15.32
N PRO A 26 10.82 11.50 -14.07
CA PRO A 26 11.02 10.23 -13.37
C PRO A 26 10.11 9.10 -13.89
N PHE A 27 10.55 7.84 -13.73
CA PHE A 27 9.74 6.67 -14.02
C PHE A 27 9.84 5.63 -12.90
N VAL A 28 8.88 4.69 -12.86
CA VAL A 28 8.87 3.56 -11.93
C VAL A 28 9.25 2.30 -12.70
N LEU A 29 10.25 1.57 -12.21
CA LEU A 29 10.57 0.21 -12.66
C LEU A 29 10.07 -0.79 -11.61
N LYS A 30 9.25 -1.74 -12.02
CA LYS A 30 8.67 -2.75 -11.10
C LYS A 30 8.51 -4.10 -11.79
N PRO A 31 8.51 -5.23 -11.06
CA PRO A 31 8.12 -6.53 -11.62
C PRO A 31 6.71 -6.45 -12.23
N ASN A 32 6.48 -7.11 -13.37
CA ASN A 32 5.17 -7.14 -14.02
C ASN A 32 4.10 -7.83 -13.16
N VAL A 33 4.51 -8.81 -12.33
CA VAL A 33 3.70 -9.36 -11.25
C VAL A 33 4.48 -9.16 -9.96
N GLY A 34 3.96 -8.35 -9.04
CA GLY A 34 4.64 -7.92 -7.84
C GLY A 34 3.81 -8.09 -6.57
N TYR A 35 4.47 -7.94 -5.42
CA TYR A 35 3.87 -8.07 -4.11
C TYR A 35 4.62 -7.19 -3.09
N CYS A 36 3.89 -6.42 -2.29
CA CYS A 36 4.44 -5.60 -1.20
C CYS A 36 5.62 -4.73 -1.62
N SER A 37 5.52 -4.03 -2.73
CA SER A 37 6.56 -3.12 -3.27
C SER A 37 7.94 -3.76 -3.49
N VAL A 38 8.04 -5.10 -3.52
CA VAL A 38 9.30 -5.82 -3.77
C VAL A 38 9.77 -5.58 -5.20
N GLY A 39 10.99 -5.03 -5.33
CA GLY A 39 11.58 -4.74 -6.64
C GLY A 39 10.97 -3.53 -7.35
N VAL A 40 10.36 -2.61 -6.59
CA VAL A 40 9.85 -1.32 -7.09
C VAL A 40 10.91 -0.23 -6.91
N TYR A 41 11.27 0.45 -7.99
CA TYR A 41 12.30 1.49 -8.00
C TYR A 41 11.75 2.76 -8.65
N VAL A 42 11.95 3.90 -8.00
CA VAL A 42 11.76 5.22 -8.61
C VAL A 42 13.09 5.65 -9.22
N VAL A 43 13.10 5.92 -10.50
CA VAL A 43 14.33 6.19 -11.29
C VAL A 43 14.26 7.60 -11.88
N GLU A 44 15.17 8.45 -11.42
CA GLU A 44 15.30 9.85 -11.86
C GLU A 44 16.64 10.12 -12.56
N SER A 45 17.61 9.20 -12.41
CA SER A 45 18.95 9.36 -12.92
C SER A 45 19.57 8.04 -13.38
N CYS A 46 20.55 8.11 -14.26
CA CYS A 46 21.34 6.96 -14.70
C CYS A 46 21.97 6.19 -13.51
N GLN A 47 22.41 6.91 -12.48
CA GLN A 47 22.97 6.27 -11.27
C GLN A 47 21.93 5.43 -10.53
N GLN A 48 20.67 5.91 -10.42
CA GLN A 48 19.58 5.13 -9.81
C GLN A 48 19.17 3.95 -10.70
N TRP A 49 19.21 4.11 -12.02
CA TRP A 49 19.00 3.01 -12.95
C TRP A 49 20.03 1.89 -12.75
N ASP A 50 21.32 2.23 -12.72
CA ASP A 50 22.39 1.27 -12.49
C ASP A 50 22.26 0.58 -11.13
N ALA A 51 21.88 1.32 -10.09
CA ALA A 51 21.63 0.78 -8.76
C ALA A 51 20.44 -0.20 -8.75
N ALA A 52 19.34 0.14 -9.43
CA ALA A 52 18.18 -0.74 -9.56
C ALA A 52 18.54 -2.05 -10.28
N LEU A 53 19.30 -1.98 -11.38
CA LEU A 53 19.75 -3.18 -12.09
C LEU A 53 20.67 -4.06 -11.24
N ALA A 54 21.54 -3.45 -10.44
CA ALA A 54 22.44 -4.18 -9.53
C ALA A 54 21.64 -4.89 -8.42
N ASP A 55 20.67 -4.19 -7.81
CA ASP A 55 19.80 -4.76 -6.77
C ASP A 55 18.92 -5.89 -7.31
N ILE A 56 18.37 -5.75 -8.52
CA ILE A 56 17.61 -6.82 -9.18
C ILE A 56 18.49 -8.07 -9.37
N ASP A 57 19.70 -7.92 -9.85
CA ASP A 57 20.64 -9.03 -10.06
C ASP A 57 20.96 -9.75 -8.74
N GLU A 58 21.24 -8.99 -7.68
CA GLU A 58 21.61 -9.53 -6.37
C GLU A 58 20.44 -10.24 -5.68
N ASN A 59 19.24 -9.66 -5.74
CA ASN A 59 18.10 -10.12 -4.96
C ASN A 59 17.18 -11.09 -5.69
N MET A 60 17.28 -11.24 -7.01
CA MET A 60 16.39 -12.10 -7.80
C MET A 60 16.32 -13.55 -7.30
N ALA A 61 17.46 -14.13 -6.93
CA ALA A 61 17.50 -15.50 -6.41
C ALA A 61 16.78 -15.63 -5.05
N VAL A 62 16.88 -14.58 -4.22
CA VAL A 62 16.21 -14.51 -2.91
C VAL A 62 14.70 -14.40 -3.11
N TRP A 63 14.25 -13.54 -4.03
CA TRP A 63 12.82 -13.39 -4.34
C TRP A 63 12.21 -14.69 -4.85
N ARG A 64 12.88 -15.39 -5.77
CA ARG A 64 12.46 -16.72 -6.27
C ARG A 64 12.30 -17.76 -5.17
N SER A 65 13.12 -17.69 -4.13
CA SER A 65 13.04 -18.64 -3.02
C SER A 65 11.95 -18.32 -2.00
N ARG A 66 11.57 -17.03 -1.89
CA ARG A 66 10.61 -16.54 -0.87
C ARG A 66 9.18 -16.47 -1.38
N TYR A 67 8.99 -16.17 -2.67
CA TYR A 67 7.67 -15.90 -3.23
C TYR A 67 7.27 -16.93 -4.29
N ALA A 68 5.98 -17.31 -4.28
CA ALA A 68 5.44 -18.11 -5.37
C ALA A 68 5.39 -17.28 -6.66
N LYS A 69 5.58 -17.89 -7.83
CA LYS A 69 5.49 -17.19 -9.13
C LYS A 69 4.18 -16.45 -9.36
N SER A 70 3.10 -16.92 -8.72
CA SER A 70 1.79 -16.24 -8.79
C SER A 70 1.72 -14.95 -7.97
N ALA A 71 2.67 -14.73 -7.06
CA ALA A 71 2.76 -13.53 -6.24
C ALA A 71 3.85 -12.58 -6.73
N LEU A 72 4.97 -13.12 -7.22
CA LEU A 72 6.06 -12.36 -7.79
C LEU A 72 6.62 -13.13 -8.99
N ASP A 73 6.44 -12.60 -10.20
CA ASP A 73 7.05 -13.15 -11.43
C ASP A 73 8.07 -12.16 -11.98
N GLU A 74 9.31 -12.52 -11.85
CA GLU A 74 10.45 -11.77 -12.34
C GLU A 74 10.77 -11.99 -13.82
N GLY A 75 9.87 -12.59 -14.58
CA GLY A 75 10.03 -12.84 -16.03
C GLY A 75 10.10 -11.57 -16.87
N SER A 76 9.41 -10.53 -16.43
CA SER A 76 9.50 -9.19 -17.03
C SER A 76 9.31 -8.10 -15.97
N PHE A 77 9.82 -6.92 -16.28
CA PHE A 77 9.61 -5.68 -15.55
C PHE A 77 8.78 -4.71 -16.39
N VAL A 78 8.05 -3.85 -15.73
CA VAL A 78 7.36 -2.72 -16.37
C VAL A 78 8.06 -1.44 -15.94
N ALA A 79 8.49 -0.64 -16.93
CA ALA A 79 8.86 0.75 -16.72
C ALA A 79 7.65 1.61 -17.08
N GLU A 80 7.16 2.42 -16.15
CA GLU A 80 6.00 3.27 -16.34
C GLU A 80 6.26 4.69 -15.82
N LEU A 81 5.57 5.67 -16.38
CA LEU A 81 5.71 7.05 -15.96
C LEU A 81 5.40 7.18 -14.46
N TYR A 82 6.27 7.88 -13.71
CA TYR A 82 6.02 8.20 -12.32
C TYR A 82 4.77 9.09 -12.21
N LEU A 83 3.82 8.65 -11.40
CA LEU A 83 2.60 9.40 -11.14
C LEU A 83 2.80 10.33 -9.95
N GLU A 84 2.60 11.63 -10.17
CA GLU A 84 2.62 12.62 -9.09
C GLU A 84 1.30 12.62 -8.31
N GLY A 85 1.35 13.12 -7.07
CA GLY A 85 0.18 13.33 -6.24
C GLY A 85 0.13 12.45 -5.00
N THR A 86 -0.98 12.56 -4.29
CA THR A 86 -1.24 11.75 -3.09
C THR A 86 -1.67 10.35 -3.47
N GLU A 87 -1.06 9.35 -2.87
CA GLU A 87 -1.38 7.96 -3.09
C GLU A 87 -2.46 7.48 -2.13
N PHE A 88 -3.37 6.68 -2.67
CA PHE A 88 -4.49 6.10 -1.94
C PHE A 88 -4.62 4.62 -2.25
N ALA A 89 -4.97 3.86 -1.21
CA ALA A 89 -5.48 2.50 -1.30
C ALA A 89 -6.98 2.53 -0.97
N VAL A 90 -7.81 1.95 -1.84
CA VAL A 90 -9.27 2.02 -1.73
C VAL A 90 -9.87 0.63 -1.79
N ASP A 91 -10.61 0.26 -0.77
CA ASP A 91 -11.45 -0.92 -0.77
C ASP A 91 -12.87 -0.55 -1.19
N ALA A 92 -13.35 -1.19 -2.25
CA ALA A 92 -14.68 -0.96 -2.80
C ALA A 92 -15.27 -2.25 -3.36
N PHE A 93 -16.57 -2.24 -3.59
CA PHE A 93 -17.21 -3.27 -4.41
C PHE A 93 -18.19 -2.64 -5.40
N PHE A 94 -18.42 -3.32 -6.51
CA PHE A 94 -19.51 -2.98 -7.42
C PHE A 94 -20.74 -3.77 -7.00
N ASP A 95 -21.84 -3.08 -6.75
CA ASP A 95 -23.10 -3.69 -6.34
C ASP A 95 -23.80 -4.43 -7.50
N ASN A 96 -25.00 -4.94 -7.26
CA ASN A 96 -25.79 -5.66 -8.27
C ASN A 96 -26.23 -4.80 -9.46
N ASN A 97 -26.11 -3.47 -9.36
CA ASN A 97 -26.34 -2.54 -10.46
C ASN A 97 -25.03 -2.14 -11.19
N GLY A 98 -23.88 -2.47 -10.61
CA GLY A 98 -22.57 -2.08 -11.10
C GLY A 98 -22.10 -0.71 -10.61
N GLU A 99 -22.79 -0.13 -9.60
CA GLU A 99 -22.36 1.10 -8.96
C GLU A 99 -21.30 0.80 -7.90
N ALA A 100 -20.28 1.62 -7.80
CA ALA A 100 -19.23 1.45 -6.82
C ALA A 100 -19.67 1.88 -5.42
N VAL A 101 -19.42 1.01 -4.44
CA VAL A 101 -19.60 1.24 -3.01
C VAL A 101 -18.20 1.26 -2.36
N VAL A 102 -17.74 2.44 -1.96
CA VAL A 102 -16.45 2.60 -1.27
C VAL A 102 -16.62 2.22 0.19
N LEU A 103 -15.79 1.30 0.66
CA LEU A 103 -15.77 0.78 2.03
C LEU A 103 -14.67 1.42 2.87
N ASP A 104 -13.54 1.73 2.27
CA ASP A 104 -12.44 2.43 2.93
C ASP A 104 -11.63 3.23 1.92
N VAL A 105 -11.04 4.32 2.40
CA VAL A 105 -10.06 5.15 1.68
C VAL A 105 -8.88 5.36 2.60
N LEU A 106 -7.77 4.78 2.25
CA LEU A 106 -6.51 4.87 2.97
C LEU A 106 -5.58 5.82 2.21
N ARG A 107 -5.18 6.91 2.82
CA ARG A 107 -4.13 7.77 2.30
C ARG A 107 -2.78 7.23 2.73
N HIS A 108 -1.88 6.99 1.78
CA HIS A 108 -0.52 6.58 2.06
C HIS A 108 0.31 7.78 2.56
N GLU A 109 1.02 7.59 3.67
CA GLU A 109 1.95 8.58 4.23
C GLU A 109 3.37 8.04 4.13
N PHE A 110 4.19 8.62 3.26
CA PHE A 110 5.59 8.29 3.07
C PHE A 110 6.49 9.07 4.03
N ALA A 111 7.61 8.49 4.43
CA ALA A 111 8.63 9.16 5.25
C ALA A 111 9.33 10.27 4.46
N ASN A 112 9.57 10.05 3.16
CA ASN A 112 10.19 11.02 2.24
C ASN A 112 9.87 10.63 0.78
N ALA A 113 10.31 11.44 -0.18
CA ALA A 113 10.04 11.23 -1.60
C ALA A 113 10.67 9.97 -2.22
N ALA A 114 11.69 9.40 -1.58
CA ALA A 114 12.33 8.15 -2.02
C ALA A 114 11.77 6.91 -1.31
N ASP A 115 10.85 7.09 -0.36
CA ASP A 115 10.20 5.99 0.35
C ASP A 115 9.19 5.31 -0.58
N THR A 116 9.32 4.01 -0.74
CA THR A 116 8.38 3.14 -1.48
C THR A 116 7.77 2.08 -0.58
N SER A 117 7.97 2.19 0.75
CA SER A 117 7.50 1.20 1.71
C SER A 117 6.02 1.36 2.03
N ASP A 118 5.33 0.25 2.24
CA ASP A 118 3.93 0.20 2.69
C ASP A 118 3.80 0.45 4.21
N ARG A 119 4.55 1.43 4.75
CA ARG A 119 4.76 1.54 6.18
C ARG A 119 3.66 2.26 6.94
N CYS A 120 2.94 3.17 6.31
CA CYS A 120 1.91 3.94 6.99
C CYS A 120 0.77 4.34 6.07
N TYR A 121 -0.41 3.88 6.40
CA TYR A 121 -1.66 4.28 5.76
C TYR A 121 -2.59 4.89 6.80
N VAL A 122 -3.30 5.95 6.43
CA VAL A 122 -4.22 6.64 7.32
C VAL A 122 -5.60 6.79 6.71
N THR A 123 -6.61 6.65 7.56
CA THR A 123 -8.01 6.97 7.24
C THR A 123 -8.63 7.78 8.37
N GLY A 124 -9.82 8.34 8.16
CA GLY A 124 -10.53 9.14 9.16
C GLY A 124 -11.63 9.96 8.54
N ALA A 125 -12.32 10.75 9.39
CA ALA A 125 -13.48 11.50 8.94
C ALA A 125 -13.16 12.51 7.84
N SER A 126 -12.03 13.18 7.90
CA SER A 126 -11.56 14.11 6.85
C SER A 126 -11.26 13.38 5.55
N VAL A 127 -10.49 12.28 5.61
CA VAL A 127 -10.11 11.49 4.43
C VAL A 127 -11.33 10.94 3.72
N VAL A 128 -12.25 10.30 4.45
CA VAL A 128 -13.45 9.71 3.84
C VAL A 128 -14.36 10.76 3.23
N ARG A 129 -14.64 11.85 3.96
CA ARG A 129 -15.52 12.94 3.46
C ARG A 129 -14.98 13.61 2.21
N GLU A 130 -13.67 13.76 2.12
CA GLU A 130 -13.02 14.45 1.00
C GLU A 130 -12.90 13.53 -0.23
N TYR A 131 -12.50 12.26 -0.04
CA TYR A 131 -12.07 11.42 -1.15
C TYR A 131 -13.05 10.31 -1.54
N ALA A 132 -13.83 9.75 -0.60
CA ALA A 132 -14.72 8.62 -0.94
C ALA A 132 -15.75 8.94 -2.04
N PRO A 133 -16.38 10.13 -2.11
CA PRO A 133 -17.28 10.46 -3.20
C PRO A 133 -16.60 10.49 -4.57
N ALA A 134 -15.36 11.01 -4.64
CA ALA A 134 -14.60 11.07 -5.89
C ALA A 134 -14.21 9.68 -6.37
N PHE A 135 -13.74 8.81 -5.46
CA PHE A 135 -13.41 7.42 -5.79
C PHE A 135 -14.66 6.62 -6.19
N ALA A 136 -15.79 6.79 -5.52
CA ALA A 136 -17.04 6.11 -5.90
C ALA A 136 -17.49 6.49 -7.31
N SER A 137 -17.46 7.79 -7.65
CA SER A 137 -17.81 8.27 -8.98
C SER A 137 -16.86 7.73 -10.04
N TRP A 138 -15.56 7.82 -9.79
CA TRP A 138 -14.52 7.35 -10.71
C TRP A 138 -14.60 5.84 -10.94
N LEU A 139 -14.73 5.04 -9.89
CA LEU A 139 -14.87 3.58 -10.00
C LEU A 139 -16.13 3.18 -10.76
N THR A 140 -17.25 3.88 -10.55
CA THR A 140 -18.49 3.65 -11.30
C THR A 140 -18.30 3.93 -12.79
N GLU A 141 -17.59 5.00 -13.15
CA GLU A 141 -17.23 5.32 -14.54
C GLU A 141 -16.33 4.23 -15.14
N VAL A 142 -15.30 3.79 -14.41
CA VAL A 142 -14.41 2.68 -14.84
C VAL A 142 -15.24 1.41 -15.09
N ASN A 143 -16.16 1.08 -14.17
CA ASN A 143 -17.02 -0.10 -14.32
C ASN A 143 -17.99 0.01 -15.49
N GLY A 144 -18.33 1.20 -15.92
CA GLY A 144 -19.09 1.42 -17.16
C GLY A 144 -18.42 0.83 -18.41
N HIS A 145 -17.10 0.64 -18.37
CA HIS A 145 -16.31 -0.01 -19.45
C HIS A 145 -16.09 -1.51 -19.22
N VAL A 146 -16.14 -1.98 -17.96
CA VAL A 146 -15.86 -3.37 -17.59
C VAL A 146 -17.14 -4.18 -17.41
N GLY A 147 -18.15 -3.60 -16.73
CA GLY A 147 -19.48 -4.17 -16.57
C GLY A 147 -19.60 -5.28 -15.54
N VAL A 148 -18.74 -5.31 -14.52
CA VAL A 148 -18.82 -6.29 -13.42
C VAL A 148 -19.88 -5.89 -12.40
N LYS A 149 -20.42 -6.87 -11.67
CA LYS A 149 -21.44 -6.73 -10.63
C LYS A 149 -21.13 -7.70 -9.48
N ASP A 150 -21.58 -7.36 -8.27
CA ASP A 150 -21.33 -8.17 -7.06
C ASP A 150 -19.84 -8.53 -6.94
N PHE A 151 -18.97 -7.50 -7.09
CA PHE A 151 -17.56 -7.71 -7.37
C PHE A 151 -16.67 -6.85 -6.47
N PRO A 152 -15.90 -7.45 -5.54
CA PRO A 152 -14.99 -6.71 -4.68
C PRO A 152 -13.72 -6.32 -5.44
N VAL A 153 -13.17 -5.16 -5.11
CA VAL A 153 -11.94 -4.64 -5.69
C VAL A 153 -11.15 -3.85 -4.67
N HIS A 154 -9.84 -4.04 -4.69
CA HIS A 154 -8.87 -3.16 -4.06
C HIS A 154 -8.15 -2.36 -5.16
N VAL A 155 -8.06 -1.05 -4.99
CA VAL A 155 -7.44 -0.19 -5.99
C VAL A 155 -6.40 0.69 -5.33
N GLU A 156 -5.22 0.73 -5.92
CA GLU A 156 -4.19 1.71 -5.62
C GLU A 156 -4.17 2.77 -6.71
N ALA A 157 -4.19 4.03 -6.32
CA ALA A 157 -4.26 5.15 -7.25
C ALA A 157 -3.59 6.40 -6.68
N ARG A 158 -3.10 7.26 -7.56
CA ARG A 158 -2.69 8.62 -7.17
C ARG A 158 -3.70 9.65 -7.61
N MET A 159 -3.90 10.64 -6.75
CA MET A 159 -4.74 11.80 -7.05
C MET A 159 -3.89 13.06 -7.07
N SER A 160 -3.92 13.75 -8.21
CA SER A 160 -3.29 15.05 -8.40
C SER A 160 -4.27 16.01 -9.05
N ASN A 161 -4.48 17.19 -8.45
CA ASN A 161 -5.39 18.21 -8.96
C ASN A 161 -6.83 17.70 -9.25
N GLY A 162 -7.32 16.77 -8.42
CA GLY A 162 -8.64 16.15 -8.58
C GLY A 162 -8.74 15.07 -9.65
N VAL A 163 -7.64 14.75 -10.33
CA VAL A 163 -7.56 13.65 -11.30
C VAL A 163 -7.05 12.40 -10.60
N ILE A 164 -7.82 11.31 -10.67
CA ILE A 164 -7.44 9.99 -10.15
C ILE A 164 -6.77 9.21 -11.26
N THR A 165 -5.56 8.71 -11.03
CA THR A 165 -4.82 7.87 -11.96
C THR A 165 -4.51 6.55 -11.27
N PRO A 166 -4.94 5.39 -11.82
CA PRO A 166 -4.70 4.10 -11.21
C PRO A 166 -3.22 3.71 -11.25
N ILE A 167 -2.75 3.10 -10.18
CA ILE A 167 -1.48 2.37 -10.10
C ILE A 167 -1.76 0.89 -10.34
N GLU A 168 -2.78 0.35 -9.62
CA GLU A 168 -3.09 -1.07 -9.65
C GLU A 168 -4.56 -1.34 -9.35
N PHE A 169 -5.14 -2.32 -10.05
CA PHE A 169 -6.44 -2.90 -9.73
C PHE A 169 -6.26 -4.35 -9.28
N ASN A 170 -6.71 -4.65 -8.08
CA ASN A 170 -6.68 -5.98 -7.49
C ASN A 170 -8.10 -6.56 -7.43
N PRO A 171 -8.52 -7.31 -8.45
CA PRO A 171 -9.88 -7.84 -8.54
C PRO A 171 -10.13 -8.99 -7.58
N LEU A 172 -11.41 -9.20 -7.23
CA LEU A 172 -11.91 -10.31 -6.40
C LEU A 172 -11.36 -10.33 -4.97
N ARG A 173 -10.79 -9.22 -4.48
CA ARG A 173 -10.31 -9.07 -3.11
C ARG A 173 -10.39 -7.64 -2.63
N PHE A 174 -10.28 -7.46 -1.33
CA PHE A 174 -9.94 -6.20 -0.69
C PHE A 174 -8.44 -6.15 -0.42
N ALA A 175 -7.98 -5.15 0.35
CA ALA A 175 -6.59 -5.00 0.74
C ALA A 175 -5.99 -6.28 1.34
N GLY A 176 -4.68 -6.33 1.42
CA GLY A 176 -3.91 -7.51 1.86
C GLY A 176 -4.15 -7.93 3.30
N ILE A 177 -3.32 -8.84 3.77
CA ILE A 177 -3.40 -9.41 5.13
C ILE A 177 -3.46 -8.29 6.17
N CYS A 178 -4.46 -8.33 7.05
CA CYS A 178 -4.73 -7.38 8.13
C CYS A 178 -5.07 -5.93 7.69
N SER A 179 -4.83 -5.53 6.44
CA SER A 179 -5.05 -4.13 6.03
C SER A 179 -6.53 -3.72 6.09
N THR A 180 -7.45 -4.64 5.82
CA THR A 180 -8.90 -4.41 5.94
C THR A 180 -9.36 -4.16 7.38
N GLU A 181 -8.57 -4.55 8.38
CA GLU A 181 -8.89 -4.36 9.80
C GLU A 181 -8.87 -2.88 10.22
N VAL A 182 -8.25 -2.01 9.41
CA VAL A 182 -8.28 -0.57 9.68
C VAL A 182 -9.71 -0.02 9.67
N ALA A 183 -10.59 -0.52 8.79
CA ALA A 183 -12.00 -0.13 8.75
C ALA A 183 -12.73 -0.54 10.05
N TYR A 184 -12.39 -1.70 10.62
CA TYR A 184 -12.94 -2.14 11.91
C TYR A 184 -12.48 -1.21 13.05
N HIS A 185 -11.18 -0.91 13.15
CA HIS A 185 -10.65 -0.01 14.18
C HIS A 185 -11.17 1.42 14.01
N ALA A 186 -11.28 1.90 12.77
CA ALA A 186 -11.73 3.25 12.46
C ALA A 186 -13.26 3.41 12.58
N TYR A 187 -14.02 2.46 12.09
CA TYR A 187 -15.48 2.65 11.86
C TYR A 187 -16.35 1.58 12.51
N GLY A 188 -15.77 0.48 13.00
CA GLY A 188 -16.49 -0.59 13.71
C GLY A 188 -17.16 -1.61 12.80
N PHE A 189 -16.72 -1.74 11.52
CA PHE A 189 -17.23 -2.76 10.62
C PHE A 189 -16.09 -3.46 9.85
N HIS A 190 -16.37 -4.69 9.39
CA HIS A 190 -15.48 -5.42 8.50
C HIS A 190 -15.91 -5.25 7.04
N THR A 191 -14.98 -4.96 6.15
CA THR A 191 -15.25 -4.74 4.71
C THR A 191 -15.93 -5.94 4.05
N TYR A 192 -15.51 -7.17 4.42
CA TYR A 192 -16.13 -8.39 3.90
C TYR A 192 -17.57 -8.57 4.32
N ASP A 193 -17.96 -8.20 5.55
CA ASP A 193 -19.35 -8.27 6.01
C ASP A 193 -20.24 -7.32 5.21
N TYR A 194 -19.76 -6.12 4.94
CA TYR A 194 -20.50 -5.13 4.15
C TYR A 194 -20.70 -5.60 2.71
N PHE A 195 -19.66 -6.14 2.09
CA PHE A 195 -19.75 -6.70 0.75
C PHE A 195 -20.71 -7.90 0.69
N LEU A 196 -20.56 -8.89 1.57
CA LEU A 196 -21.37 -10.13 1.55
C LEU A 196 -22.85 -9.88 1.81
N HIS A 197 -23.21 -8.79 2.48
CA HIS A 197 -24.59 -8.42 2.79
C HIS A 197 -25.10 -7.23 1.95
N ASP A 198 -24.34 -6.78 0.95
CA ASP A 198 -24.65 -5.61 0.10
C ASP A 198 -24.98 -4.35 0.93
N ILE A 199 -24.19 -4.10 1.98
CA ILE A 199 -24.38 -2.96 2.88
C ILE A 199 -23.57 -1.77 2.37
N ARG A 200 -24.26 -0.64 2.18
CA ARG A 200 -23.61 0.64 1.89
C ARG A 200 -23.30 1.38 3.20
N PRO A 201 -22.05 1.85 3.41
CA PRO A 201 -21.69 2.60 4.60
C PRO A 201 -22.53 3.90 4.73
N ASN A 202 -23.17 4.08 5.87
CA ASN A 202 -23.74 5.38 6.22
C ASN A 202 -22.65 6.26 6.86
N TRP A 203 -21.84 6.89 6.03
CA TRP A 203 -20.72 7.69 6.48
C TRP A 203 -21.11 8.80 7.45
N ASN A 204 -22.34 9.38 7.33
CA ASN A 204 -22.79 10.39 8.26
C ASN A 204 -22.96 9.85 9.70
N GLU A 205 -23.32 8.59 9.84
CA GLU A 205 -23.42 7.95 11.17
C GLU A 205 -22.08 7.41 11.64
N LEU A 206 -21.34 6.73 10.75
CA LEU A 206 -20.06 6.09 11.08
C LEU A 206 -18.97 7.07 11.49
N LEU A 207 -19.02 8.30 10.97
CA LEU A 207 -18.01 9.34 11.24
C LEU A 207 -18.38 10.28 12.42
N LYS A 208 -19.52 10.10 13.06
CA LYS A 208 -19.92 10.90 14.23
C LYS A 208 -18.91 10.72 15.38
N GLY A 209 -18.40 11.86 15.90
CA GLY A 209 -17.46 11.88 17.02
C GLY A 209 -16.05 11.40 16.67
N LYS A 210 -15.75 11.29 15.38
CA LYS A 210 -14.42 10.91 14.86
C LYS A 210 -13.69 12.09 14.19
N GLU A 211 -14.27 13.29 14.28
CA GLU A 211 -13.65 14.52 13.76
C GLU A 211 -12.32 14.80 14.45
N GLY A 212 -11.29 15.20 13.68
CA GLY A 212 -9.96 15.49 14.18
C GLY A 212 -9.16 14.26 14.61
N LYS A 213 -9.62 13.05 14.25
CA LYS A 213 -8.93 11.78 14.46
C LYS A 213 -8.52 11.17 13.14
N LEU A 214 -7.33 10.56 13.12
CA LEU A 214 -6.87 9.67 12.08
C LEU A 214 -6.62 8.28 12.68
N TYR A 215 -6.97 7.28 11.92
CA TYR A 215 -6.71 5.87 12.21
C TYR A 215 -5.60 5.42 11.29
N CYS A 216 -4.51 4.94 11.87
CA CYS A 216 -3.33 4.49 11.16
C CYS A 216 -3.29 2.98 11.12
N MET A 217 -2.91 2.44 9.99
CA MET A 217 -2.39 1.09 9.85
C MET A 217 -0.91 1.17 9.48
N GLY A 218 -0.07 0.44 10.21
CA GLY A 218 1.35 0.34 9.91
C GLY A 218 1.77 -1.10 9.65
N TYR A 219 2.45 -1.35 8.52
CA TYR A 219 3.16 -2.59 8.27
C TYR A 219 4.59 -2.46 8.78
N LEU A 220 5.02 -3.42 9.60
CA LEU A 220 6.34 -3.42 10.22
C LEU A 220 7.19 -4.57 9.67
N PRO A 221 8.11 -4.32 8.72
CA PRO A 221 9.04 -5.33 8.25
C PRO A 221 10.00 -5.73 9.38
N ALA A 222 10.41 -6.98 9.40
CA ALA A 222 11.38 -7.44 10.38
C ALA A 222 12.81 -7.03 9.97
N PRO A 223 13.64 -6.53 10.91
CA PRO A 223 15.07 -6.41 10.69
C PRO A 223 15.68 -7.74 10.25
N GLU A 224 16.65 -7.71 9.34
CA GLU A 224 17.26 -8.94 8.78
C GLU A 224 17.79 -9.90 9.84
N LYS A 225 18.51 -9.38 10.83
CA LYS A 225 19.03 -10.19 11.95
C LYS A 225 17.94 -10.88 12.75
N LEU A 226 16.78 -10.22 12.90
CA LEU A 226 15.63 -10.80 13.58
C LEU A 226 14.98 -11.89 12.73
N ALA A 227 14.80 -11.65 11.44
CA ALA A 227 14.30 -12.63 10.49
C ALA A 227 15.22 -13.86 10.37
N ALA A 228 16.54 -13.66 10.47
CA ALA A 228 17.54 -14.72 10.55
C ALA A 228 17.58 -15.45 11.91
N GLY A 229 16.91 -14.91 12.95
CA GLY A 229 16.91 -15.49 14.29
C GLY A 229 18.17 -15.22 15.10
N GLU A 230 18.93 -14.18 14.75
CA GLU A 230 20.19 -13.79 15.39
C GLU A 230 19.99 -12.85 16.59
N CYS A 231 18.82 -12.25 16.72
CA CYS A 231 18.44 -11.38 17.83
C CYS A 231 16.97 -11.57 18.22
N GLY A 232 16.59 -11.05 19.40
CA GLY A 232 15.21 -10.82 19.81
C GLY A 232 14.75 -9.43 19.42
N PHE A 233 13.48 -9.09 19.71
CA PHE A 233 12.92 -7.74 19.50
C PHE A 233 12.23 -7.27 20.77
N ASP A 234 12.54 -6.06 21.20
CA ASP A 234 11.91 -5.40 22.35
C ASP A 234 10.56 -4.78 21.91
N TYR A 235 9.52 -5.61 21.89
CA TYR A 235 8.17 -5.18 21.55
C TYR A 235 7.62 -4.16 22.52
N ASP A 236 7.87 -4.32 23.82
CA ASP A 236 7.34 -3.42 24.84
C ASP A 236 7.99 -2.04 24.73
N GLY A 237 9.32 -1.99 24.52
CA GLY A 237 10.04 -0.75 24.26
C GLY A 237 9.51 -0.06 23.00
N PHE A 238 9.36 -0.77 21.89
CA PHE A 238 8.84 -0.21 20.65
C PHE A 238 7.39 0.30 20.80
N LEU A 239 6.49 -0.53 21.34
CA LEU A 239 5.07 -0.18 21.48
C LEU A 239 4.82 0.95 22.50
N SER A 240 5.74 1.19 23.44
CA SER A 240 5.64 2.30 24.40
C SER A 240 5.70 3.69 23.76
N HIS A 241 6.12 3.80 22.51
CA HIS A 241 6.11 5.06 21.74
C HIS A 241 4.72 5.46 21.23
N PHE A 242 3.70 4.61 21.39
CA PHE A 242 2.36 4.84 20.85
C PHE A 242 1.31 4.92 21.96
N GLU A 243 0.85 6.13 22.29
CA GLU A 243 -0.24 6.35 23.24
C GLU A 243 -1.60 5.93 22.61
N GLY A 244 -1.73 6.12 21.30
CA GLY A 244 -2.94 5.81 20.53
C GLY A 244 -3.07 4.35 20.05
N LEU A 245 -2.26 3.43 20.60
CA LEU A 245 -2.28 2.02 20.19
C LEU A 245 -3.66 1.38 20.39
N GLN A 246 -4.27 0.92 19.28
CA GLN A 246 -5.53 0.19 19.28
C GLN A 246 -5.31 -1.33 19.25
N ALA A 247 -4.38 -1.78 18.41
CA ALA A 247 -4.01 -3.19 18.27
C ALA A 247 -2.62 -3.37 17.68
N PHE A 248 -2.01 -4.50 18.00
CA PHE A 248 -0.80 -4.98 17.33
C PHE A 248 -0.97 -6.45 16.98
N TYR A 249 -1.05 -6.77 15.70
CA TYR A 249 -1.16 -8.13 15.19
C TYR A 249 0.23 -8.66 14.89
N ARG A 250 0.76 -9.39 15.87
CA ARG A 250 2.13 -9.89 15.85
C ARG A 250 2.27 -11.10 14.96
N PHE A 251 3.30 -11.09 14.12
CA PHE A 251 3.71 -12.22 13.29
C PHE A 251 4.99 -12.87 13.82
N ASP A 252 5.28 -14.07 13.34
CA ASP A 252 6.59 -14.68 13.52
C ASP A 252 7.55 -14.13 12.45
N PRO A 253 8.53 -13.29 12.80
CA PRO A 253 9.39 -12.63 11.82
C PRO A 253 10.27 -13.61 11.03
N ARG A 254 10.53 -14.80 11.57
CA ARG A 254 11.30 -15.85 10.89
C ARG A 254 10.53 -16.52 9.76
N GLN A 255 9.20 -16.52 9.86
CA GLN A 255 8.32 -17.13 8.86
C GLN A 255 7.84 -16.12 7.83
N THR A 256 7.55 -14.89 8.26
CA THR A 256 6.86 -13.89 7.44
C THR A 256 7.78 -12.77 6.94
N GLY A 257 8.95 -12.58 7.55
CA GLY A 257 9.79 -11.42 7.29
C GLY A 257 9.22 -10.11 7.85
N ALA A 258 8.18 -10.19 8.71
CA ALA A 258 7.52 -9.03 9.31
C ALA A 258 7.33 -9.19 10.81
N LEU A 259 7.35 -8.08 11.55
CA LEU A 259 6.95 -8.02 12.95
C LEU A 259 5.43 -8.13 13.10
N GLY A 260 4.68 -7.56 12.16
CA GLY A 260 3.23 -7.54 12.16
C GLY A 260 2.61 -6.25 11.65
N PHE A 261 1.34 -6.05 12.01
CA PHE A 261 0.59 -4.83 11.73
C PHE A 261 0.23 -4.12 13.03
N ILE A 262 0.43 -2.80 13.04
CA ILE A 262 0.05 -1.91 14.15
C ILE A 262 -1.13 -1.03 13.72
N PHE A 263 -2.08 -0.81 14.63
CA PHE A 263 -3.22 0.06 14.43
C PHE A 263 -3.25 1.12 15.52
N LEU A 264 -3.33 2.39 15.10
CA LEU A 264 -3.28 3.54 15.99
C LEU A 264 -4.50 4.44 15.77
N GLU A 265 -5.01 5.07 16.84
CA GLU A 265 -5.84 6.25 16.76
C GLU A 265 -5.00 7.46 17.14
N THR A 266 -4.79 8.42 16.22
CA THR A 266 -3.98 9.62 16.45
C THR A 266 -4.83 10.87 16.25
N LYS A 267 -4.35 12.00 16.75
CA LYS A 267 -4.96 13.30 16.40
C LYS A 267 -4.51 13.70 15.01
N GLU A 268 -5.43 14.23 14.22
CA GLU A 268 -5.14 14.65 12.84
C GLU A 268 -4.06 15.73 12.76
N ASN A 269 -4.01 16.64 13.73
CA ASN A 269 -3.04 17.72 13.82
C ASN A 269 -1.76 17.38 14.59
N ASP A 270 -1.59 16.12 15.00
CA ASP A 270 -0.41 15.63 15.70
C ASP A 270 0.20 14.45 14.92
N GLU A 271 1.38 14.68 14.37
CA GLU A 271 2.09 13.70 13.54
C GLU A 271 3.11 12.85 14.32
N THR A 272 3.29 13.09 15.63
CA THR A 272 4.39 12.52 16.41
C THR A 272 4.45 11.00 16.28
N GLU A 273 3.35 10.30 16.55
CA GLU A 273 3.32 8.84 16.48
C GLU A 273 3.40 8.32 15.03
N ARG A 274 2.74 9.02 14.08
CA ARG A 274 2.79 8.65 12.66
C ARG A 274 4.17 8.85 12.06
N ALA A 275 4.86 9.96 12.40
CA ALA A 275 6.23 10.20 11.98
C ALA A 275 7.16 9.12 12.55
N PHE A 276 7.04 8.81 13.84
CA PHE A 276 7.81 7.71 14.44
C PHE A 276 7.52 6.37 13.73
N LEU A 277 6.26 6.06 13.42
CA LEU A 277 5.89 4.85 12.70
C LEU A 277 6.57 4.77 11.33
N ARG A 278 6.59 5.87 10.57
CA ARG A 278 7.22 5.94 9.23
C ARG A 278 8.74 5.85 9.27
N GLU A 279 9.37 6.48 10.25
CA GLU A 279 10.81 6.79 10.22
C GLU A 279 11.64 5.92 11.17
N ALA A 280 11.01 5.22 12.15
CA ALA A 280 11.74 4.47 13.15
C ALA A 280 12.65 3.40 12.53
N ASP A 281 13.92 3.44 12.90
CA ASP A 281 14.86 2.36 12.64
C ASP A 281 14.58 1.20 13.60
N LEU A 282 13.91 0.17 13.08
CA LEU A 282 13.50 -1.00 13.86
C LEU A 282 14.68 -1.82 14.38
N THR A 283 15.89 -1.63 13.83
CA THR A 283 17.11 -2.32 14.32
C THR A 283 17.49 -1.88 15.73
N GLN A 284 17.10 -0.67 16.14
CA GLN A 284 17.38 -0.13 17.48
C GLN A 284 16.65 -0.90 18.60
N PHE A 285 15.60 -1.64 18.26
CA PHE A 285 14.84 -2.48 19.17
C PHE A 285 15.28 -3.95 19.15
N CYS A 286 16.32 -4.28 18.39
CA CYS A 286 16.92 -5.60 18.44
C CYS A 286 17.68 -5.80 19.77
N VAL A 287 17.37 -6.89 20.45
CA VAL A 287 18.01 -7.28 21.73
C VAL A 287 18.76 -8.60 21.57
N GLY A 288 19.79 -8.80 22.39
CA GLY A 288 20.51 -10.07 22.42
C GLY A 288 19.60 -11.23 22.85
N ILE A 289 19.85 -12.42 22.29
CA ILE A 289 19.14 -13.66 22.68
C ILE A 289 19.81 -14.22 23.92
#